data_17fc490f3cc06e99cc17eeccf474ff2a
#
_entry.id   17fc490f3cc06e99cc17eeccf474ff2a
#
_cell.length_a   1.000
_cell.length_b   1.000
_cell.length_c   1.000
_cell.angle_alpha   90.00
_cell.angle_beta   90.00
_cell.angle_gamma   90.00
#
_symmetry.space_group_name_H-M   'P 1'
#
loop_
_entity.id
_entity.type
_entity.pdbx_description
1 polymer ?
#
loop_
_entity_poly.entity_id
_entity_poly.type
_entity_poly.pdbx_seq_one_letter_code
_entity_poly.pdbx_strand_id
1 'polypeptide(L)'
;MESEKTRETSAENGNERLARERAVIREKIRSGKEGRKTGLRENVIKCPECESRNLEHDHVRAEIVCRDCGLVLEENKVDQGPEWNSYNAEKKARTGPPSSVLVHDKGLSTMIDWKNRDSGGKYLSKETIASMDRLRKWQKRITIRNPQDRNLAFALGELDRMTSAMGLPESIQQTAAVIYRKAVEGNIIRGRSIEGMVTASLYAACKQHRVSRTLDEIATVSRVPQLQIGRSYRALISELKLGILPPSAAEFIPRFCSPFQFPDKSIQSEAEEIIRQAEELNLISGKGPEGIAASAIYIASRNTRFDTEVTQKKLAKIAGITQVTIRTRFKELVKLLHLEVEDT
;
A
#
# COMPACT_ATOMS: atom_id res chain seq x y z
N MET A 1 7.99 -47.09 -48.34
CA MET A 1 7.94 -45.74 -48.89
C MET A 1 6.51 -45.20 -49.12
N GLU A 2 5.49 -46.04 -49.34
CA GLU A 2 4.11 -45.58 -49.53
C GLU A 2 3.34 -45.34 -48.18
N SER A 3 3.78 -45.96 -47.09
CA SER A 3 3.12 -45.80 -45.79
C SER A 3 3.50 -44.52 -45.02
N GLU A 4 4.56 -43.85 -45.40
CA GLU A 4 5.00 -42.54 -44.80
C GLU A 4 4.30 -41.35 -45.44
N LYS A 5 4.08 -41.40 -46.78
CA LYS A 5 3.35 -40.32 -47.47
C LYS A 5 1.87 -40.18 -47.07
N THR A 6 1.21 -41.29 -46.71
CA THR A 6 -0.17 -41.26 -46.24
C THR A 6 -0.33 -40.73 -44.81
N ARG A 7 0.72 -40.79 -43.97
CA ARG A 7 0.73 -40.17 -42.62
C ARG A 7 0.96 -38.67 -42.63
N GLU A 8 1.83 -38.19 -43.52
CA GLU A 8 2.11 -36.75 -43.66
C GLU A 8 0.89 -35.98 -44.20
N THR A 9 0.20 -36.51 -45.21
CA THR A 9 -1.02 -35.87 -45.76
C THR A 9 -2.20 -35.87 -44.78
N SER A 10 -2.28 -36.84 -43.88
CA SER A 10 -3.29 -36.86 -42.82
C SER A 10 -3.01 -35.88 -41.68
N ALA A 11 -1.74 -35.61 -41.38
CA ALA A 11 -1.33 -34.63 -40.36
C ALA A 11 -1.47 -33.17 -40.85
N GLU A 12 -1.18 -32.91 -42.12
CA GLU A 12 -1.40 -31.60 -42.75
C GLU A 12 -2.88 -31.23 -42.81
N ASN A 13 -3.75 -32.14 -43.18
CA ASN A 13 -5.22 -31.93 -43.18
C ASN A 13 -5.78 -31.67 -41.75
N GLY A 14 -5.20 -32.27 -40.72
CA GLY A 14 -5.56 -32.03 -39.33
C GLY A 14 -5.17 -30.64 -38.84
N ASN A 15 -3.99 -30.16 -39.23
CA ASN A 15 -3.51 -28.85 -38.87
C ASN A 15 -4.24 -27.69 -39.58
N GLU A 16 -4.58 -27.88 -40.87
CA GLU A 16 -5.41 -26.92 -41.60
C GLU A 16 -6.83 -26.82 -41.03
N ARG A 17 -7.42 -27.94 -40.63
CA ARG A 17 -8.76 -27.98 -40.01
C ARG A 17 -8.77 -27.24 -38.66
N LEU A 18 -7.76 -27.46 -37.82
CA LEU A 18 -7.57 -26.76 -36.56
C LEU A 18 -7.29 -25.26 -36.75
N ALA A 19 -6.55 -24.86 -37.81
CA ALA A 19 -6.31 -23.48 -38.15
C ALA A 19 -7.62 -22.77 -38.59
N ARG A 20 -8.48 -23.42 -39.37
CA ARG A 20 -9.80 -22.89 -39.76
C ARG A 20 -10.77 -22.80 -38.59
N GLU A 21 -10.80 -23.74 -37.68
CA GLU A 21 -11.60 -23.67 -36.45
C GLU A 21 -11.15 -22.54 -35.52
N ARG A 22 -9.83 -22.34 -35.38
CA ARG A 22 -9.26 -21.21 -34.62
C ARG A 22 -9.55 -19.85 -35.27
N ALA A 23 -9.60 -19.78 -36.61
CA ALA A 23 -9.98 -18.57 -37.33
C ALA A 23 -11.47 -18.24 -37.10
N VAL A 24 -12.36 -19.20 -37.18
CA VAL A 24 -13.82 -19.04 -36.92
C VAL A 24 -14.07 -18.66 -35.45
N ILE A 25 -13.33 -19.22 -34.51
CA ILE A 25 -13.42 -18.85 -33.09
C ILE A 25 -12.94 -17.40 -32.87
N ARG A 26 -11.82 -17.01 -33.52
CA ARG A 26 -11.32 -15.62 -33.46
C ARG A 26 -12.31 -14.62 -34.07
N GLU A 27 -12.98 -14.97 -35.13
CA GLU A 27 -13.98 -14.13 -35.79
C GLU A 27 -15.25 -14.02 -34.95
N LYS A 28 -15.71 -15.12 -34.32
CA LYS A 28 -16.81 -15.11 -33.34
C LYS A 28 -16.48 -14.31 -32.08
N ILE A 29 -15.22 -14.33 -31.62
CA ILE A 29 -14.77 -13.50 -30.49
C ILE A 29 -14.70 -12.03 -30.89
N ARG A 30 -14.36 -11.73 -32.14
CA ARG A 30 -14.29 -10.36 -32.69
C ARG A 30 -15.68 -9.78 -32.89
N SER A 31 -16.62 -10.54 -33.49
CA SER A 31 -18.02 -10.15 -33.64
C SER A 31 -18.78 -10.10 -32.31
N GLY A 32 -18.44 -10.95 -31.35
CA GLY A 32 -18.98 -10.91 -29.99
C GLY A 32 -18.48 -9.73 -29.16
N LYS A 33 -17.34 -9.10 -29.52
CA LYS A 33 -16.84 -7.88 -28.89
C LYS A 33 -17.52 -6.62 -29.43
N GLU A 34 -18.05 -6.65 -30.65
CA GLU A 34 -18.80 -5.50 -31.21
C GLU A 34 -20.24 -5.41 -30.66
N GLY A 35 -20.79 -6.51 -30.10
CA GLY A 35 -22.14 -6.54 -29.53
C GLY A 35 -22.26 -6.32 -28.01
N ARG A 36 -21.15 -6.27 -27.26
CA ARG A 36 -21.12 -5.97 -25.82
C ARG A 36 -20.31 -4.71 -25.54
N LYS A 37 -20.75 -3.60 -26.09
CA LYS A 37 -20.59 -2.32 -25.43
C LYS A 37 -21.57 -2.29 -24.25
N THR A 38 -21.29 -3.06 -23.18
CA THR A 38 -21.80 -2.76 -21.86
C THR A 38 -21.14 -1.45 -21.47
N GLY A 39 -21.90 -0.38 -21.71
CA GLY A 39 -21.46 0.96 -21.47
C GLY A 39 -21.09 1.19 -20.03
N LEU A 40 -19.79 1.34 -19.80
CA LEU A 40 -19.34 2.49 -19.04
C LEU A 40 -19.74 3.70 -19.88
N ARG A 41 -20.99 4.16 -19.72
CA ARG A 41 -21.46 5.38 -20.32
C ARG A 41 -20.59 6.47 -19.73
N GLU A 42 -19.79 7.09 -20.60
CA GLU A 42 -19.11 8.34 -20.31
C GLU A 42 -20.12 9.24 -19.62
N ASN A 43 -19.75 9.85 -18.51
CA ASN A 43 -20.61 10.78 -17.79
C ASN A 43 -21.13 11.79 -18.82
N VAL A 44 -22.42 11.79 -19.08
CA VAL A 44 -23.05 12.72 -20.00
C VAL A 44 -22.90 14.11 -19.37
N ILE A 45 -21.96 14.89 -19.89
CA ILE A 45 -21.62 16.21 -19.36
C ILE A 45 -22.50 17.31 -19.98
N LYS A 46 -23.19 17.02 -21.09
CA LYS A 46 -24.02 17.98 -21.86
C LYS A 46 -25.24 17.29 -22.45
N CYS A 47 -26.34 18.03 -22.55
CA CYS A 47 -27.52 17.57 -23.27
C CYS A 47 -27.21 17.47 -24.76
N PRO A 48 -27.60 16.38 -25.48
CA PRO A 48 -27.38 16.23 -26.92
C PRO A 48 -28.27 17.10 -27.79
N GLU A 49 -29.43 17.57 -27.29
CA GLU A 49 -30.34 18.42 -28.09
C GLU A 49 -30.09 19.92 -27.92
N CYS A 50 -29.95 20.40 -26.69
CA CYS A 50 -29.76 21.83 -26.42
C CYS A 50 -28.34 22.21 -25.98
N GLU A 51 -27.39 21.25 -25.93
CA GLU A 51 -26.01 21.41 -25.50
C GLU A 51 -25.84 22.02 -24.10
N SER A 52 -26.93 22.14 -23.33
CA SER A 52 -26.93 22.65 -21.96
C SER A 52 -26.22 21.73 -21.03
N ARG A 53 -25.56 22.31 -20.01
CA ARG A 53 -24.94 21.59 -18.89
C ARG A 53 -25.86 21.49 -17.66
N ASN A 54 -27.06 22.05 -17.74
CA ASN A 54 -28.02 22.10 -16.64
C ASN A 54 -28.79 20.79 -16.55
N LEU A 55 -28.11 19.75 -16.01
CA LEU A 55 -28.64 18.39 -15.84
C LEU A 55 -29.05 18.18 -14.40
N GLU A 56 -30.27 17.72 -14.17
CA GLU A 56 -30.78 17.35 -12.88
C GLU A 56 -30.89 15.85 -12.72
N HIS A 57 -30.45 15.34 -11.58
CA HIS A 57 -30.58 13.95 -11.20
C HIS A 57 -31.85 13.80 -10.34
N ASP A 58 -32.89 13.20 -10.89
CA ASP A 58 -34.07 12.81 -10.14
C ASP A 58 -33.83 11.44 -9.47
N HIS A 59 -33.56 11.48 -8.16
CA HIS A 59 -33.32 10.27 -7.38
C HIS A 59 -34.60 9.45 -7.14
N VAL A 60 -35.78 10.05 -7.27
CA VAL A 60 -37.06 9.36 -7.06
C VAL A 60 -37.41 8.49 -8.26
N ARG A 61 -37.18 9.02 -9.46
CA ARG A 61 -37.44 8.33 -10.73
C ARG A 61 -36.22 7.61 -11.27
N ALA A 62 -35.06 7.80 -10.65
CA ALA A 62 -33.77 7.27 -11.11
C ALA A 62 -33.43 7.70 -12.55
N GLU A 63 -33.69 8.97 -12.89
CA GLU A 63 -33.52 9.56 -14.21
C GLU A 63 -32.56 10.76 -14.16
N ILE A 64 -31.91 11.03 -15.31
CA ILE A 64 -31.17 12.29 -15.53
C ILE A 64 -31.94 13.08 -16.56
N VAL A 65 -32.41 14.27 -16.19
CA VAL A 65 -33.25 15.14 -17.04
C VAL A 65 -32.52 16.47 -17.30
N CYS A 66 -32.59 16.95 -18.53
CA CYS A 66 -32.15 18.29 -18.82
C CYS A 66 -33.22 19.31 -18.39
N ARG A 67 -32.88 20.28 -17.55
CA ARG A 67 -33.82 21.30 -17.06
C ARG A 67 -34.26 22.28 -18.15
N ASP A 68 -33.45 22.47 -19.20
CA ASP A 68 -33.70 23.49 -20.21
C ASP A 68 -34.62 22.97 -21.32
N CYS A 69 -34.48 21.73 -21.78
CA CYS A 69 -35.30 21.15 -22.83
C CYS A 69 -36.20 19.99 -22.40
N GLY A 70 -36.05 19.49 -21.15
CA GLY A 70 -36.84 18.38 -20.62
C GLY A 70 -36.46 16.99 -21.13
N LEU A 71 -35.37 16.86 -21.91
CA LEU A 71 -34.94 15.57 -22.43
C LEU A 71 -34.45 14.66 -21.30
N VAL A 72 -34.95 13.43 -21.24
CA VAL A 72 -34.44 12.38 -20.34
C VAL A 72 -33.22 11.73 -21.00
N LEU A 73 -32.06 11.88 -20.37
CA LEU A 73 -30.78 11.40 -20.88
C LEU A 73 -30.48 9.95 -20.49
N GLU A 74 -30.83 9.60 -19.29
CA GLU A 74 -30.67 8.25 -18.70
C GLU A 74 -31.91 7.88 -17.89
N GLU A 75 -32.43 6.68 -18.14
CA GLU A 75 -33.51 6.06 -17.39
C GLU A 75 -32.96 4.89 -16.56
N ASN A 76 -33.58 4.56 -15.45
CA ASN A 76 -33.22 3.43 -14.57
C ASN A 76 -31.76 3.47 -14.08
N LYS A 77 -31.31 4.63 -13.66
CA LYS A 77 -29.97 4.76 -13.07
C LYS A 77 -29.86 3.95 -11.80
N VAL A 78 -28.90 3.04 -11.76
CA VAL A 78 -28.63 2.21 -10.58
C VAL A 78 -28.05 3.09 -9.49
N ASP A 79 -28.72 3.15 -8.34
CA ASP A 79 -28.17 3.78 -7.15
C ASP A 79 -27.03 2.91 -6.60
N GLN A 80 -25.83 3.48 -6.55
CA GLN A 80 -24.64 2.83 -5.98
C GLN A 80 -24.51 3.09 -4.47
N GLY A 81 -25.42 3.86 -3.90
CA GLY A 81 -25.45 4.14 -2.47
C GLY A 81 -25.85 2.92 -1.62
N PRO A 82 -25.60 2.95 -0.33
CA PRO A 82 -26.05 1.89 0.57
C PRO A 82 -27.58 1.85 0.62
N GLU A 83 -28.18 0.69 0.37
CA GLU A 83 -29.64 0.46 0.40
C GLU A 83 -30.30 0.76 1.77
N TRP A 84 -29.51 0.97 2.80
CA TRP A 84 -29.97 1.19 4.18
C TRP A 84 -29.07 2.15 4.93
N ASN A 85 -29.70 3.05 5.65
CA ASN A 85 -29.04 3.87 6.66
C ASN A 85 -29.13 3.14 8.00
N SER A 86 -28.17 2.27 8.34
CA SER A 86 -28.13 1.72 9.69
C SER A 86 -27.18 2.56 10.54
N TYR A 87 -27.74 3.32 11.45
CA TYR A 87 -26.99 4.04 12.48
C TYR A 87 -26.40 3.09 13.54
N ASN A 88 -26.83 1.83 13.56
CA ASN A 88 -26.34 0.79 14.47
C ASN A 88 -25.44 -0.19 13.72
N ALA A 89 -24.12 -0.11 13.97
CA ALA A 89 -23.13 -1.02 13.43
C ALA A 89 -23.39 -2.53 13.74
N GLU A 90 -24.21 -2.80 14.75
CA GLU A 90 -24.62 -4.16 15.14
C GLU A 90 -25.72 -4.76 14.26
N LYS A 91 -26.53 -3.93 13.58
CA LYS A 91 -27.51 -4.40 12.61
C LYS A 91 -26.79 -4.63 11.28
N LYS A 92 -26.42 -5.85 11.09
CA LYS A 92 -25.60 -6.41 10.00
C LYS A 92 -25.95 -5.81 8.65
N ALA A 93 -24.94 -5.20 8.04
CA ALA A 93 -24.94 -4.91 6.63
C ALA A 93 -25.28 -6.19 5.84
N ARG A 94 -26.19 -6.10 4.87
CA ARG A 94 -26.51 -7.20 3.94
C ARG A 94 -25.35 -7.55 3.02
N THR A 95 -24.40 -6.65 2.90
CA THR A 95 -23.17 -6.82 2.13
C THR A 95 -22.10 -7.47 3.00
N GLY A 96 -21.27 -8.28 2.37
CA GLY A 96 -20.07 -8.85 2.99
C GLY A 96 -19.06 -7.78 3.43
N PRO A 97 -17.95 -8.17 4.04
CA PRO A 97 -16.89 -7.24 4.42
C PRO A 97 -16.35 -6.49 3.18
N PRO A 98 -15.87 -5.25 3.36
CA PRO A 98 -15.31 -4.47 2.28
C PRO A 98 -14.10 -5.20 1.66
N SER A 99 -13.88 -5.03 0.36
CA SER A 99 -12.71 -5.57 -0.29
C SER A 99 -11.45 -4.93 0.29
N SER A 100 -10.51 -5.74 0.75
CA SER A 100 -9.24 -5.26 1.32
C SER A 100 -8.05 -5.88 0.62
N VAL A 101 -7.06 -5.06 0.32
CA VAL A 101 -5.78 -5.52 -0.26
C VAL A 101 -4.95 -6.32 0.75
N LEU A 102 -5.28 -6.20 2.04
CA LEU A 102 -4.58 -6.86 3.13
C LEU A 102 -4.90 -8.34 3.26
N VAL A 103 -5.99 -8.82 2.65
CA VAL A 103 -6.37 -10.23 2.63
C VAL A 103 -5.91 -10.86 1.32
N HIS A 104 -5.37 -12.09 1.34
CA HIS A 104 -4.80 -12.76 0.16
C HIS A 104 -5.78 -12.83 -1.04
N ASP A 105 -7.06 -13.04 -0.79
CA ASP A 105 -8.16 -13.10 -1.76
C ASP A 105 -8.91 -11.77 -1.95
N LYS A 106 -8.41 -10.67 -1.40
CA LYS A 106 -9.05 -9.34 -1.37
C LYS A 106 -10.42 -9.30 -0.69
N GLY A 107 -10.74 -10.30 0.15
CA GLY A 107 -12.03 -10.41 0.82
C GLY A 107 -13.16 -10.97 -0.06
N LEU A 108 -12.83 -11.58 -1.20
CA LEU A 108 -13.84 -12.12 -2.13
C LEU A 108 -14.39 -13.48 -1.69
N SER A 109 -13.66 -14.23 -0.85
CA SER A 109 -14.15 -15.51 -0.35
C SER A 109 -15.01 -15.35 0.90
N THR A 110 -16.05 -16.17 0.99
CA THR A 110 -16.87 -16.27 2.19
C THR A 110 -16.22 -17.24 3.17
N MET A 111 -16.35 -16.97 4.46
CA MET A 111 -15.87 -17.85 5.53
C MET A 111 -17.03 -18.37 6.36
N ILE A 112 -16.99 -19.66 6.70
CA ILE A 112 -17.93 -20.26 7.66
C ILE A 112 -17.54 -19.78 9.05
N ASP A 113 -18.50 -19.15 9.77
CA ASP A 113 -18.26 -18.62 11.11
C ASP A 113 -17.76 -19.73 12.05
N TRP A 114 -16.85 -19.38 12.93
CA TRP A 114 -16.32 -20.28 13.96
C TRP A 114 -17.31 -20.53 15.09
N LYS A 115 -18.31 -19.65 15.27
CA LYS A 115 -19.35 -19.78 16.28
C LYS A 115 -20.31 -20.89 15.86
N ASN A 116 -20.42 -21.92 16.69
CA ASN A 116 -21.33 -23.03 16.48
C ASN A 116 -22.77 -22.67 16.91
N ARG A 117 -23.30 -21.56 16.36
CA ARG A 117 -24.63 -21.04 16.66
C ARG A 117 -25.39 -20.76 15.37
N ASP A 118 -26.69 -20.97 15.43
CA ASP A 118 -27.62 -20.60 14.36
C ASP A 118 -27.84 -19.08 14.32
N SER A 119 -28.46 -18.56 13.27
CA SER A 119 -28.79 -17.15 13.13
C SER A 119 -29.69 -16.64 14.28
N GLY A 120 -30.47 -17.53 14.89
CA GLY A 120 -31.28 -17.28 16.09
C GLY A 120 -30.50 -17.35 17.42
N GLY A 121 -29.20 -17.56 17.41
CA GLY A 121 -28.35 -17.63 18.61
C GLY A 121 -28.34 -18.98 19.33
N LYS A 122 -29.11 -19.99 18.88
CA LYS A 122 -29.15 -21.34 19.47
C LYS A 122 -27.88 -22.12 19.13
N TYR A 123 -27.38 -22.93 20.07
CA TYR A 123 -26.27 -23.85 19.82
C TYR A 123 -26.71 -24.99 18.88
N LEU A 124 -25.84 -25.30 17.95
CA LEU A 124 -26.05 -26.40 16.99
C LEU A 124 -25.93 -27.76 17.68
N SER A 125 -26.56 -28.80 17.12
CA SER A 125 -26.40 -30.18 17.60
C SER A 125 -24.96 -30.68 17.43
N LYS A 126 -24.55 -31.67 18.21
CA LYS A 126 -23.19 -32.26 18.13
C LYS A 126 -22.87 -32.79 16.72
N GLU A 127 -23.84 -33.39 16.04
CA GLU A 127 -23.69 -33.93 14.67
C GLU A 127 -23.47 -32.78 13.66
N THR A 128 -24.25 -31.70 13.79
CA THR A 128 -24.10 -30.52 12.92
C THR A 128 -22.77 -29.84 13.13
N ILE A 129 -22.30 -29.75 14.40
CA ILE A 129 -20.97 -29.21 14.72
C ILE A 129 -19.86 -30.01 14.05
N ALA A 130 -19.92 -31.35 14.12
CA ALA A 130 -18.93 -32.20 13.48
C ALA A 130 -18.91 -32.04 11.94
N SER A 131 -20.09 -31.86 11.33
CA SER A 131 -20.22 -31.57 9.91
C SER A 131 -19.65 -30.21 9.54
N MET A 132 -19.95 -29.18 10.33
CA MET A 132 -19.41 -27.82 10.15
C MET A 132 -17.88 -27.78 10.29
N ASP A 133 -17.30 -28.51 11.24
CA ASP A 133 -15.85 -28.59 11.41
C ASP A 133 -15.18 -29.26 10.21
N ARG A 134 -15.83 -30.26 9.62
CA ARG A 134 -15.38 -30.88 8.36
C ARG A 134 -15.42 -29.87 7.21
N LEU A 135 -16.50 -29.12 7.07
CA LEU A 135 -16.67 -28.10 6.04
C LEU A 135 -15.65 -26.96 6.21
N ARG A 136 -15.40 -26.47 7.42
CA ARG A 136 -14.34 -25.47 7.70
C ARG A 136 -12.96 -25.95 7.30
N LYS A 137 -12.64 -27.24 7.58
CA LYS A 137 -11.36 -27.84 7.16
C LYS A 137 -11.24 -27.90 5.63
N TRP A 138 -12.30 -28.26 4.95
CA TRP A 138 -12.32 -28.27 3.48
C TRP A 138 -12.24 -26.85 2.90
N GLN A 139 -13.03 -25.92 3.41
CA GLN A 139 -12.99 -24.52 3.01
C GLN A 139 -11.57 -23.95 3.12
N LYS A 140 -10.92 -24.12 4.28
CA LYS A 140 -9.54 -23.66 4.49
C LYS A 140 -8.54 -24.28 3.49
N ARG A 141 -8.75 -25.52 3.06
CA ARG A 141 -7.90 -26.16 2.04
C ARG A 141 -8.16 -25.62 0.64
N ILE A 142 -9.41 -25.28 0.32
CA ILE A 142 -9.82 -24.78 -1.00
C ILE A 142 -9.42 -23.31 -1.16
N THR A 143 -9.60 -22.49 -0.15
CA THR A 143 -9.31 -21.05 -0.18
C THR A 143 -7.83 -20.77 -0.47
N ILE A 144 -6.91 -21.58 0.08
CA ILE A 144 -5.47 -21.43 -0.13
C ILE A 144 -4.96 -22.60 -0.98
N ARG A 145 -5.29 -22.61 -2.26
CA ARG A 145 -4.97 -23.71 -3.15
C ARG A 145 -3.57 -23.63 -3.75
N ASN A 146 -3.17 -22.41 -4.17
CA ASN A 146 -1.91 -22.20 -4.85
C ASN A 146 -0.77 -21.96 -3.86
N PRO A 147 0.47 -22.40 -4.15
CA PRO A 147 1.65 -22.05 -3.34
C PRO A 147 1.87 -20.54 -3.24
N GLN A 148 1.54 -19.78 -4.29
CA GLN A 148 1.63 -18.32 -4.31
C GLN A 148 0.66 -17.68 -3.32
N ASP A 149 -0.60 -18.14 -3.26
CA ASP A 149 -1.61 -17.63 -2.32
C ASP A 149 -1.22 -17.95 -0.87
N ARG A 150 -0.59 -19.11 -0.64
CA ARG A 150 -0.07 -19.48 0.68
C ARG A 150 1.05 -18.55 1.12
N ASN A 151 2.00 -18.27 0.22
CA ASN A 151 3.07 -17.33 0.47
C ASN A 151 2.53 -15.93 0.74
N LEU A 152 1.54 -15.50 -0.04
CA LEU A 152 0.89 -14.20 0.11
C LEU A 152 0.15 -14.10 1.45
N ALA A 153 -0.60 -15.12 1.85
CA ALA A 153 -1.31 -15.14 3.13
C ALA A 153 -0.34 -15.05 4.31
N PHE A 154 0.77 -15.80 4.26
CA PHE A 154 1.82 -15.72 5.27
C PHE A 154 2.48 -14.33 5.31
N ALA A 155 2.82 -13.79 4.13
CA ALA A 155 3.45 -12.49 3.99
C ALA A 155 2.58 -11.34 4.52
N LEU A 156 1.27 -11.36 4.22
CA LEU A 156 0.35 -10.34 4.71
C LEU A 156 0.13 -10.42 6.23
N GLY A 157 0.10 -11.63 6.79
CA GLY A 157 0.07 -11.81 8.25
C GLY A 157 1.32 -11.28 8.95
N GLU A 158 2.50 -11.50 8.36
CA GLU A 158 3.76 -10.96 8.90
C GLU A 158 3.83 -9.44 8.73
N LEU A 159 3.29 -8.90 7.64
CA LEU A 159 3.16 -7.46 7.42
C LEU A 159 2.29 -6.82 8.50
N ASP A 160 1.13 -7.43 8.82
CA ASP A 160 0.22 -6.96 9.87
C ASP A 160 0.90 -6.95 11.25
N ARG A 161 1.62 -8.02 11.58
CA ARG A 161 2.40 -8.10 12.81
C ARG A 161 3.43 -6.97 12.92
N MET A 162 4.19 -6.70 11.85
CA MET A 162 5.23 -5.66 11.87
C MET A 162 4.63 -4.25 11.93
N THR A 163 3.57 -3.98 11.16
CA THR A 163 2.91 -2.67 11.17
C THR A 163 2.28 -2.36 12.52
N SER A 164 1.64 -3.34 13.15
CA SER A 164 1.08 -3.22 14.50
C SER A 164 2.17 -2.98 15.55
N ALA A 165 3.29 -3.71 15.49
CA ALA A 165 4.41 -3.54 16.41
C ALA A 165 5.11 -2.17 16.28
N MET A 166 5.10 -1.58 15.08
CA MET A 166 5.69 -0.26 14.81
C MET A 166 4.71 0.90 14.95
N GLY A 167 3.43 0.63 15.21
CA GLY A 167 2.37 1.65 15.30
C GLY A 167 2.20 2.43 13.98
N LEU A 168 2.29 1.76 12.83
CA LEU A 168 2.15 2.40 11.52
C LEU A 168 0.67 2.47 11.10
N PRO A 169 0.26 3.54 10.39
CA PRO A 169 -1.10 3.67 9.89
C PRO A 169 -1.42 2.64 8.79
N GLU A 170 -2.69 2.30 8.65
CA GLU A 170 -3.18 1.32 7.69
C GLU A 170 -2.84 1.68 6.24
N SER A 171 -2.76 2.96 5.89
CA SER A 171 -2.37 3.42 4.55
C SER A 171 -0.98 2.92 4.12
N ILE A 172 -0.02 2.90 5.05
CA ILE A 172 1.33 2.35 4.80
C ILE A 172 1.26 0.84 4.64
N GLN A 173 0.47 0.16 5.47
CA GLN A 173 0.25 -1.28 5.39
C GLN A 173 -0.34 -1.67 4.03
N GLN A 174 -1.39 -0.97 3.57
CA GLN A 174 -2.00 -1.19 2.27
C GLN A 174 -1.01 -0.98 1.12
N THR A 175 -0.23 0.10 1.18
CA THR A 175 0.80 0.38 0.17
C THR A 175 1.88 -0.71 0.14
N ALA A 176 2.34 -1.17 1.31
CA ALA A 176 3.29 -2.26 1.41
C ALA A 176 2.73 -3.58 0.85
N ALA A 177 1.44 -3.87 1.10
CA ALA A 177 0.75 -5.02 0.54
C ALA A 177 0.66 -4.96 -0.99
N VAL A 178 0.38 -3.77 -1.56
CA VAL A 178 0.37 -3.57 -3.03
C VAL A 178 1.76 -3.79 -3.63
N ILE A 179 2.81 -3.24 -3.01
CA ILE A 179 4.19 -3.43 -3.46
C ILE A 179 4.57 -4.92 -3.42
N TYR A 180 4.22 -5.61 -2.33
CA TYR A 180 4.48 -7.04 -2.19
C TYR A 180 3.73 -7.88 -3.24
N ARG A 181 2.46 -7.59 -3.53
CA ARG A 181 1.68 -8.26 -4.59
C ARG A 181 2.32 -8.09 -5.96
N LYS A 182 2.74 -6.88 -6.30
CA LYS A 182 3.48 -6.62 -7.55
C LYS A 182 4.78 -7.41 -7.61
N ALA A 183 5.48 -7.58 -6.47
CA ALA A 183 6.70 -8.39 -6.40
C ALA A 183 6.41 -9.89 -6.59
N VAL A 184 5.26 -10.40 -6.11
CA VAL A 184 4.80 -11.78 -6.36
C VAL A 184 4.49 -11.98 -7.84
N GLU A 185 3.72 -11.08 -8.44
CA GLU A 185 3.34 -11.11 -9.87
C GLU A 185 4.57 -11.05 -10.79
N GLY A 186 5.55 -10.21 -10.45
CA GLY A 186 6.84 -10.10 -11.15
C GLY A 186 7.84 -11.24 -10.88
N ASN A 187 7.48 -12.25 -10.05
CA ASN A 187 8.37 -13.35 -9.63
C ASN A 187 9.69 -12.89 -8.97
N ILE A 188 9.75 -11.69 -8.43
CA ILE A 188 10.96 -11.09 -7.81
C ILE A 188 11.32 -11.83 -6.51
N ILE A 189 10.33 -12.49 -5.88
CA ILE A 189 10.50 -13.21 -4.61
C ILE A 189 11.31 -14.50 -4.78
N ARG A 190 11.41 -15.04 -5.99
CA ARG A 190 12.12 -16.30 -6.24
C ARG A 190 13.58 -16.22 -5.79
N GLY A 191 14.00 -17.16 -4.96
CA GLY A 191 15.36 -17.22 -4.40
C GLY A 191 15.63 -16.27 -3.23
N ARG A 192 14.58 -15.59 -2.69
CA ARG A 192 14.69 -14.69 -1.53
C ARG A 192 13.76 -15.15 -0.41
N SER A 193 14.07 -14.76 0.84
CA SER A 193 13.18 -15.06 1.97
C SER A 193 11.90 -14.22 1.89
N ILE A 194 10.76 -14.83 2.20
CA ILE A 194 9.46 -14.15 2.23
C ILE A 194 9.50 -13.00 3.24
N GLU A 195 9.99 -13.26 4.44
CA GLU A 195 10.12 -12.27 5.52
C GLU A 195 10.98 -11.07 5.09
N GLY A 196 12.12 -11.32 4.42
CA GLY A 196 13.00 -10.27 3.91
C GLY A 196 12.35 -9.41 2.82
N MET A 197 11.52 -10.02 1.96
CA MET A 197 10.80 -9.28 0.94
C MET A 197 9.65 -8.46 1.52
N VAL A 198 8.91 -9.01 2.49
CA VAL A 198 7.85 -8.29 3.21
C VAL A 198 8.41 -7.08 3.94
N THR A 199 9.50 -7.28 4.67
CA THR A 199 10.20 -6.21 5.41
C THR A 199 10.70 -5.12 4.46
N ALA A 200 11.24 -5.50 3.31
CA ALA A 200 11.69 -4.56 2.27
C ALA A 200 10.51 -3.80 1.65
N SER A 201 9.36 -4.46 1.44
CA SER A 201 8.14 -3.81 0.94
C SER A 201 7.58 -2.81 1.95
N LEU A 202 7.62 -3.12 3.24
CA LEU A 202 7.24 -2.21 4.31
C LEU A 202 8.16 -0.98 4.35
N TYR A 203 9.48 -1.19 4.27
CA TYR A 203 10.45 -0.09 4.21
C TYR A 203 10.25 0.80 2.98
N ALA A 204 9.96 0.21 1.82
CA ALA A 204 9.64 0.95 0.60
C ALA A 204 8.37 1.79 0.77
N ALA A 205 7.32 1.24 1.38
CA ALA A 205 6.08 1.96 1.66
C ALA A 205 6.30 3.12 2.65
N CYS A 206 7.06 2.92 3.73
CA CYS A 206 7.42 4.00 4.65
C CYS A 206 8.11 5.15 3.93
N LYS A 207 9.07 4.85 3.04
CA LYS A 207 9.75 5.89 2.24
C LYS A 207 8.81 6.59 1.25
N GLN A 208 7.91 5.86 0.61
CA GLN A 208 6.94 6.44 -0.31
C GLN A 208 5.97 7.41 0.39
N HIS A 209 5.60 7.10 1.64
CA HIS A 209 4.77 7.96 2.49
C HIS A 209 5.57 8.99 3.28
N ARG A 210 6.87 9.14 3.02
CA ARG A 210 7.78 10.06 3.73
C ARG A 210 7.80 9.88 5.25
N VAL A 211 7.56 8.65 5.70
CA VAL A 211 7.67 8.29 7.11
C VAL A 211 9.11 7.85 7.39
N SER A 212 9.81 8.64 8.20
CA SER A 212 11.22 8.44 8.52
C SER A 212 11.41 7.27 9.47
N ARG A 213 11.55 6.05 8.93
CA ARG A 213 11.95 4.85 9.68
C ARG A 213 13.33 4.39 9.24
N THR A 214 14.20 4.05 10.19
CA THR A 214 15.53 3.54 9.88
C THR A 214 15.49 2.05 9.58
N LEU A 215 16.48 1.56 8.84
CA LEU A 215 16.61 0.12 8.59
C LEU A 215 16.84 -0.68 9.88
N ASP A 216 17.53 -0.08 10.87
CA ASP A 216 17.80 -0.72 12.16
C ASP A 216 16.52 -0.93 12.95
N GLU A 217 15.62 0.04 12.99
CA GLU A 217 14.33 -0.11 13.65
C GLU A 217 13.48 -1.20 13.04
N ILE A 218 13.43 -1.24 11.71
CA ILE A 218 12.69 -2.28 11.01
C ILE A 218 13.35 -3.64 11.25
N ALA A 219 14.68 -3.71 11.33
CA ALA A 219 15.40 -4.94 11.64
C ALA A 219 15.14 -5.43 13.07
N THR A 220 14.93 -4.54 14.05
CA THR A 220 14.59 -4.93 15.43
C THR A 220 13.20 -5.58 15.53
N VAL A 221 12.25 -5.14 14.72
CA VAL A 221 10.88 -5.68 14.70
C VAL A 221 10.78 -6.93 13.80
N SER A 222 11.54 -6.95 12.71
CA SER A 222 11.64 -8.10 11.82
C SER A 222 12.64 -9.11 12.35
N ARG A 223 12.52 -10.36 11.92
CA ARG A 223 13.49 -11.43 12.24
C ARG A 223 14.65 -11.49 11.25
N VAL A 224 14.80 -10.44 10.43
CA VAL A 224 15.71 -10.41 9.29
C VAL A 224 16.85 -9.43 9.55
N PRO A 225 18.11 -9.80 9.29
CA PRO A 225 19.23 -8.88 9.46
C PRO A 225 19.17 -7.72 8.47
N GLN A 226 19.59 -6.53 8.92
CA GLN A 226 19.59 -5.26 8.18
C GLN A 226 20.18 -5.39 6.77
N LEU A 227 21.29 -6.11 6.64
CA LEU A 227 21.98 -6.30 5.34
C LEU A 227 21.08 -7.01 4.31
N GLN A 228 20.30 -8.00 4.76
CA GLN A 228 19.37 -8.74 3.91
C GLN A 228 18.17 -7.88 3.51
N ILE A 229 17.65 -7.07 4.44
CA ILE A 229 16.58 -6.10 4.15
C ILE A 229 17.04 -5.12 3.08
N GLY A 230 18.25 -4.55 3.23
CA GLY A 230 18.81 -3.62 2.25
C GLY A 230 19.03 -4.23 0.86
N ARG A 231 19.43 -5.51 0.78
CA ARG A 231 19.56 -6.23 -0.50
C ARG A 231 18.19 -6.45 -1.16
N SER A 232 17.18 -6.90 -0.38
CA SER A 232 15.82 -7.11 -0.86
C SER A 232 15.18 -5.81 -1.31
N TYR A 233 15.39 -4.70 -0.58
CA TYR A 233 14.90 -3.38 -0.92
C TYR A 233 15.47 -2.86 -2.24
N ARG A 234 16.79 -2.97 -2.45
CA ARG A 234 17.41 -2.57 -3.71
C ARG A 234 16.88 -3.37 -4.88
N ALA A 235 16.68 -4.69 -4.72
CA ALA A 235 16.08 -5.54 -5.73
C ALA A 235 14.63 -5.10 -6.05
N LEU A 236 13.81 -4.79 -5.05
CA LEU A 236 12.44 -4.30 -5.26
C LEU A 236 12.40 -3.00 -6.06
N ILE A 237 13.26 -2.03 -5.71
CA ILE A 237 13.28 -0.74 -6.39
C ILE A 237 13.71 -0.90 -7.85
N SER A 238 14.78 -1.68 -8.11
CA SER A 238 15.28 -1.85 -9.47
C SER A 238 14.29 -2.56 -10.38
N GLU A 239 13.63 -3.62 -9.90
CA GLU A 239 12.72 -4.43 -10.71
C GLU A 239 11.34 -3.76 -10.89
N LEU A 240 10.77 -3.19 -9.83
CA LEU A 240 9.47 -2.52 -9.88
C LEU A 240 9.56 -1.07 -10.37
N LYS A 241 10.78 -0.53 -10.58
CA LYS A 241 11.04 0.86 -10.97
C LYS A 241 10.27 1.86 -10.09
N LEU A 242 10.26 1.60 -8.78
CA LEU A 242 9.62 2.49 -7.83
C LEU A 242 10.43 3.80 -7.79
N GLY A 243 9.84 4.90 -8.21
CA GLY A 243 10.46 6.23 -8.17
C GLY A 243 10.52 6.79 -6.75
N ILE A 244 11.20 6.08 -5.84
CA ILE A 244 11.32 6.50 -4.44
C ILE A 244 12.51 7.45 -4.31
N LEU A 245 12.24 8.69 -3.93
CA LEU A 245 13.26 9.69 -3.63
C LEU A 245 13.97 9.38 -2.31
N PRO A 246 15.25 9.76 -2.16
CA PRO A 246 15.92 9.68 -0.87
C PRO A 246 15.20 10.59 0.15
N PRO A 247 15.14 10.19 1.44
CA PRO A 247 14.47 10.99 2.46
C PRO A 247 15.21 12.32 2.68
N SER A 248 14.45 13.41 2.84
CA SER A 248 15.00 14.71 3.27
C SER A 248 15.35 14.67 4.76
N ALA A 249 16.32 15.48 5.18
CA ALA A 249 16.67 15.64 6.58
C ALA A 249 15.48 16.20 7.40
N ALA A 250 14.66 17.06 6.82
CA ALA A 250 13.48 17.63 7.45
C ALA A 250 12.44 16.57 7.88
N GLU A 251 12.32 15.46 7.14
CA GLU A 251 11.37 14.39 7.47
C GLU A 251 11.65 13.70 8.82
N PHE A 252 12.88 13.79 9.33
CA PHE A 252 13.28 13.20 10.61
C PHE A 252 13.00 14.10 11.83
N ILE A 253 12.78 15.40 11.64
CA ILE A 253 12.63 16.39 12.73
C ILE A 253 11.46 16.03 13.66
N PRO A 254 10.21 15.82 13.17
CA PRO A 254 9.08 15.57 14.06
C PRO A 254 9.29 14.35 14.95
N ARG A 255 9.94 13.34 14.38
CA ARG A 255 10.19 12.08 15.07
C ARG A 255 11.26 12.25 16.15
N PHE A 256 12.37 12.95 15.86
CA PHE A 256 13.45 13.13 16.83
C PHE A 256 13.06 14.11 17.95
N CYS A 257 12.14 15.01 17.69
CA CYS A 257 11.60 15.94 18.69
C CYS A 257 10.54 15.28 19.61
N SER A 258 9.81 14.27 19.12
CA SER A 258 8.72 13.63 19.88
C SER A 258 9.10 13.13 21.29
N PRO A 259 10.27 12.51 21.52
CA PRO A 259 10.64 12.02 22.86
C PRO A 259 10.97 13.11 23.88
N PHE A 260 11.20 14.36 23.44
CA PHE A 260 11.59 15.49 24.30
C PHE A 260 10.41 16.31 24.84
N GLN A 261 9.17 16.03 24.35
CA GLN A 261 7.94 16.72 24.78
C GLN A 261 8.08 18.23 24.87
N PHE A 262 8.65 18.84 23.84
CA PHE A 262 8.80 20.30 23.80
C PHE A 262 7.44 21.00 23.97
N PRO A 263 7.35 22.06 24.80
CA PRO A 263 6.10 22.78 25.01
C PRO A 263 5.63 23.49 23.74
N ASP A 264 6.57 23.93 22.90
CA ASP A 264 6.31 24.70 21.69
C ASP A 264 6.89 24.01 20.45
N LYS A 265 6.26 24.26 19.30
CA LYS A 265 6.78 23.81 18.00
C LYS A 265 7.92 24.71 17.46
N SER A 266 8.34 25.73 18.20
CA SER A 266 9.38 26.67 17.80
C SER A 266 10.68 25.96 17.42
N ILE A 267 11.12 25.00 18.21
CA ILE A 267 12.32 24.20 17.96
C ILE A 267 12.22 23.41 16.64
N GLN A 268 11.03 22.89 16.34
CA GLN A 268 10.83 22.15 15.09
C GLN A 268 10.91 23.07 13.88
N SER A 269 10.24 24.24 13.95
CA SER A 269 10.26 25.23 12.86
C SER A 269 11.64 25.84 12.67
N GLU A 270 12.39 26.08 13.73
CA GLU A 270 13.77 26.59 13.64
C GLU A 270 14.71 25.51 13.06
N ALA A 271 14.58 24.27 13.48
CA ALA A 271 15.36 23.16 12.91
C ALA A 271 15.06 22.94 11.42
N GLU A 272 13.79 23.07 11.00
CA GLU A 272 13.40 23.02 9.58
C GLU A 272 14.02 24.16 8.79
N GLU A 273 14.04 25.37 9.35
CA GLU A 273 14.65 26.51 8.70
C GLU A 273 16.16 26.37 8.54
N ILE A 274 16.87 25.85 9.55
CA ILE A 274 18.30 25.55 9.47
C ILE A 274 18.57 24.50 8.37
N ILE A 275 17.74 23.49 8.26
CA ILE A 275 17.89 22.48 7.20
C ILE A 275 17.63 23.10 5.82
N ARG A 276 16.61 23.94 5.68
CA ARG A 276 16.31 24.63 4.43
C ARG A 276 17.48 25.48 3.95
N GLN A 277 18.07 26.27 4.85
CA GLN A 277 19.27 27.07 4.55
C GLN A 277 20.46 26.18 4.15
N ALA A 278 20.62 25.02 4.82
CA ALA A 278 21.68 24.07 4.48
C ALA A 278 21.43 23.39 3.12
N GLU A 279 20.17 23.16 2.72
CA GLU A 279 19.79 22.64 1.39
C GLU A 279 20.08 23.66 0.30
N GLU A 280 19.73 24.93 0.48
CA GLU A 280 20.00 26.02 -0.46
C GLU A 280 21.51 26.19 -0.74
N LEU A 281 22.35 26.01 0.27
CA LEU A 281 23.81 26.02 0.14
C LEU A 281 24.44 24.69 -0.30
N ASN A 282 23.63 23.68 -0.63
CA ASN A 282 24.07 22.32 -1.01
C ASN A 282 25.00 21.63 0.02
N LEU A 283 24.90 21.97 1.30
CA LEU A 283 25.74 21.43 2.37
C LEU A 283 25.37 20.00 2.77
N ILE A 284 24.20 19.54 2.35
CA ILE A 284 23.62 18.23 2.69
C ILE A 284 24.16 17.11 1.82
N SER A 285 24.65 17.43 0.61
CA SER A 285 25.10 16.44 -0.37
C SER A 285 26.17 15.51 0.20
N GLY A 286 25.96 14.20 0.03
CA GLY A 286 26.88 13.15 0.48
C GLY A 286 26.89 12.88 1.98
N LYS A 287 25.96 13.46 2.75
CA LYS A 287 25.86 13.29 4.19
C LYS A 287 24.58 12.54 4.57
N GLY A 288 24.62 11.79 5.67
CA GLY A 288 23.42 11.09 6.18
C GLY A 288 22.37 12.10 6.69
N PRO A 289 21.11 12.01 6.23
CA PRO A 289 20.05 12.95 6.60
C PRO A 289 19.76 12.94 8.10
N GLU A 290 19.90 11.77 8.75
CA GLU A 290 19.69 11.61 10.20
C GLU A 290 20.68 12.46 11.01
N GLY A 291 21.95 12.51 10.58
CA GLY A 291 22.98 13.28 11.23
C GLY A 291 22.77 14.79 11.12
N ILE A 292 22.27 15.24 9.97
CA ILE A 292 21.94 16.65 9.73
C ILE A 292 20.72 17.04 10.56
N ALA A 293 19.65 16.24 10.53
CA ALA A 293 18.45 16.48 11.32
C ALA A 293 18.75 16.58 12.83
N ALA A 294 19.53 15.63 13.36
CA ALA A 294 19.92 15.65 14.77
C ALA A 294 20.77 16.87 15.12
N SER A 295 21.72 17.28 14.26
CA SER A 295 22.51 18.46 14.52
C SER A 295 21.71 19.77 14.42
N ALA A 296 20.74 19.88 13.49
CA ALA A 296 19.84 21.00 13.39
C ALA A 296 18.94 21.15 14.63
N ILE A 297 18.37 20.05 15.12
CA ILE A 297 17.60 20.05 16.38
C ILE A 297 18.48 20.48 17.56
N TYR A 298 19.73 20.03 17.62
CA TYR A 298 20.65 20.43 18.67
C TYR A 298 20.98 21.92 18.62
N ILE A 299 21.16 22.50 17.43
CA ILE A 299 21.35 23.96 17.27
C ILE A 299 20.10 24.72 17.72
N ALA A 300 18.92 24.32 17.22
CA ALA A 300 17.65 24.96 17.58
C ALA A 300 17.36 24.89 19.09
N SER A 301 17.68 23.77 19.75
CA SER A 301 17.52 23.65 21.20
C SER A 301 18.42 24.61 22.00
N ARG A 302 19.61 24.88 21.50
CA ARG A 302 20.53 25.85 22.13
C ARG A 302 20.05 27.30 21.97
N ASN A 303 19.60 27.66 20.81
CA ASN A 303 19.07 29.00 20.53
C ASN A 303 17.81 29.30 21.37
N THR A 304 16.97 28.28 21.60
CA THR A 304 15.70 28.42 22.35
C THR A 304 15.85 28.21 23.87
N ARG A 305 17.07 28.08 24.41
CA ARG A 305 17.38 27.85 25.84
C ARG A 305 16.81 26.55 26.46
N PHE A 306 16.43 25.57 25.63
CA PHE A 306 16.06 24.24 26.09
C PHE A 306 17.24 23.25 26.13
N ASP A 307 18.45 23.76 26.33
CA ASP A 307 19.71 23.00 26.27
C ASP A 307 19.81 21.90 27.34
N THR A 308 19.17 22.10 28.49
CA THR A 308 19.23 21.15 29.59
C THR A 308 18.54 19.80 29.30
N GLU A 309 17.54 19.79 28.42
CA GLU A 309 16.80 18.57 28.09
C GLU A 309 17.39 17.81 26.90
N VAL A 310 17.98 18.53 25.93
CA VAL A 310 18.47 17.98 24.66
C VAL A 310 19.97 17.80 24.69
N THR A 311 20.44 16.67 25.16
CA THR A 311 21.87 16.34 25.14
C THR A 311 22.26 15.59 23.88
N GLN A 312 23.50 15.81 23.37
CA GLN A 312 24.04 15.07 22.24
C GLN A 312 23.93 13.55 22.42
N LYS A 313 24.07 13.06 23.66
CA LYS A 313 23.96 11.63 23.99
C LYS A 313 22.53 11.09 23.82
N LYS A 314 21.53 11.85 24.26
CA LYS A 314 20.11 11.47 24.09
C LYS A 314 19.73 11.50 22.61
N LEU A 315 20.10 12.56 21.88
CA LEU A 315 19.86 12.66 20.43
C LEU A 315 20.55 11.54 19.65
N ALA A 316 21.79 11.23 19.96
CA ALA A 316 22.52 10.13 19.31
C ALA A 316 21.80 8.78 19.48
N LYS A 317 21.24 8.53 20.67
CA LYS A 317 20.47 7.30 20.94
C LYS A 317 19.15 7.26 20.15
N ILE A 318 18.43 8.40 20.05
CA ILE A 318 17.16 8.51 19.32
C ILE A 318 17.37 8.40 17.81
N ALA A 319 18.41 9.06 17.30
CA ALA A 319 18.71 9.06 15.88
C ALA A 319 19.44 7.80 15.39
N GLY A 320 19.92 6.95 16.31
CA GLY A 320 20.70 5.75 15.96
C GLY A 320 22.10 6.04 15.40
N ILE A 321 22.69 7.18 15.76
CA ILE A 321 23.99 7.65 15.26
C ILE A 321 24.98 7.87 16.39
N THR A 322 26.26 8.07 16.06
CA THR A 322 27.28 8.37 17.07
C THR A 322 27.28 9.84 17.50
N GLN A 323 27.63 10.10 18.74
CA GLN A 323 27.79 11.48 19.23
C GLN A 323 28.84 12.28 18.43
N VAL A 324 29.88 11.57 17.95
CA VAL A 324 30.93 12.18 17.12
C VAL A 324 30.33 12.73 15.80
N THR A 325 29.41 11.98 15.21
CA THR A 325 28.71 12.43 13.99
C THR A 325 27.91 13.71 14.25
N ILE A 326 27.14 13.77 15.34
CA ILE A 326 26.38 14.98 15.70
C ILE A 326 27.33 16.15 15.91
N ARG A 327 28.41 15.97 16.67
CA ARG A 327 29.40 17.03 16.95
C ARG A 327 30.09 17.56 15.68
N THR A 328 30.42 16.65 14.77
CA THR A 328 31.05 17.02 13.49
C THR A 328 30.09 17.84 12.64
N ARG A 329 28.85 17.35 12.48
CA ARG A 329 27.82 18.06 11.70
C ARG A 329 27.41 19.39 12.33
N PHE A 330 27.30 19.43 13.65
CA PHE A 330 27.08 20.68 14.39
C PHE A 330 28.13 21.74 14.06
N LYS A 331 29.43 21.40 14.19
CA LYS A 331 30.51 22.33 13.87
C LYS A 331 30.51 22.78 12.41
N GLU A 332 30.20 21.87 11.48
CA GLU A 332 30.06 22.18 10.07
C GLU A 332 28.92 23.16 9.80
N LEU A 333 27.72 22.91 10.34
CA LEU A 333 26.55 23.78 10.16
C LEU A 333 26.75 25.16 10.77
N VAL A 334 27.25 25.24 12.02
CA VAL A 334 27.53 26.53 12.69
C VAL A 334 28.54 27.34 11.89
N LYS A 335 29.63 26.74 11.42
CA LYS A 335 30.67 27.42 10.65
C LYS A 335 30.16 27.91 9.29
N LEU A 336 29.35 27.13 8.59
CA LEU A 336 28.94 27.43 7.22
C LEU A 336 27.70 28.33 7.15
N LEU A 337 26.82 28.26 8.14
CA LEU A 337 25.64 29.12 8.24
C LEU A 337 25.91 30.40 9.08
N HIS A 338 27.15 30.59 9.59
CA HIS A 338 27.53 31.71 10.46
C HIS A 338 26.56 31.91 11.63
N LEU A 339 26.05 30.81 12.21
CA LEU A 339 25.13 30.90 13.34
C LEU A 339 25.88 31.29 14.61
N GLU A 340 25.41 32.32 15.30
CA GLU A 340 25.90 32.67 16.64
C GLU A 340 25.27 31.70 17.64
N VAL A 341 25.99 30.64 17.99
CA VAL A 341 25.60 29.71 19.05
C VAL A 341 26.49 29.97 20.25
N GLU A 342 25.90 30.37 21.39
CA GLU A 342 26.63 30.57 22.62
C GLU A 342 27.39 29.30 23.02
N ASP A 343 28.72 29.30 22.91
CA ASP A 343 29.59 28.22 23.37
C ASP A 343 29.65 28.26 24.89
N THR A 344 29.06 27.25 25.56
CA THR A 344 29.30 26.95 26.98
C THR A 344 30.16 25.71 27.11
#